data_cb162353df791120959d65c37b9842e2
#
_entry.id   cb162353df791120959d65c37b9842e2
#
_cell.length_a   1.000
_cell.length_b   1.000
_cell.length_c   1.000
_cell.angle_alpha   90.00
_cell.angle_beta   90.00
_cell.angle_gamma   90.00
#
_symmetry.space_group_name_H-M   'P 1'
#
loop_
_entity.id
_entity.type
_entity.pdbx_description
1 polymer ?
#
loop_
_entity_poly.entity_id
_entity_poly.type
_entity_poly.pdbx_seq_one_letter_code
_entity_poly.pdbx_strand_id
1 'polypeptide(L)'
;MSTELTVIPHGDPIDLASGRLYADACTHCGLCLESCPTYTLWGQEPDSPRGRIVQIEDAIATGGSVSAEMVSHIDSCLGCMACVSACPENVEYDELILRARVAVRAQRELTVAQRVGRGLRSQTRARSGRVRALLGTRGVPRFAAAQGATRGRVGLLLGCTQRAAYPGIHMATLGVLAAEGYEVIAPTLPECCGAVDFHDGDHVHGAERAQATIDAFAAVGGVDHVVVSAGTCGAAMKRYGRLLNTARARAFSALVIDVQELLSLEPQRAPLGALSLRVAYHDACQLRHGQGVEEAPRELLRRIPGLRLLELSPEAGACCGGVGTYARTQPEAASSLGNRQAQAIIDTGVQVVVSGDHACLGQLSGALKQLGHPLPVHHPLELLWSSVQAAQHSE
;
A
#
# COMPACT_ATOMS: atom_id res chain seq x y z
N MET A 1 -35.06 -10.42 -13.05
CA MET A 1 -33.83 -10.41 -13.84
C MET A 1 -32.71 -10.81 -12.87
N SER A 2 -32.18 -12.01 -13.04
CA SER A 2 -31.16 -12.57 -12.13
C SER A 2 -29.87 -11.78 -12.24
N THR A 3 -29.49 -11.12 -11.16
CA THR A 3 -28.13 -10.59 -10.99
C THR A 3 -27.17 -11.77 -10.97
N GLU A 4 -26.41 -11.95 -12.05
CA GLU A 4 -25.27 -12.86 -12.04
C GLU A 4 -24.30 -12.37 -10.95
N LEU A 5 -24.31 -13.05 -9.83
CA LEU A 5 -23.31 -12.91 -8.77
C LEU A 5 -21.93 -13.15 -9.39
N THR A 6 -21.06 -12.18 -9.29
CA THR A 6 -19.65 -12.33 -9.71
C THR A 6 -18.98 -13.30 -8.75
N VAL A 7 -19.11 -14.59 -9.05
CA VAL A 7 -18.49 -15.67 -8.28
C VAL A 7 -17.01 -15.68 -8.61
N ILE A 8 -16.19 -15.53 -7.58
CA ILE A 8 -14.76 -15.84 -7.70
C ILE A 8 -14.66 -17.36 -7.89
N PRO A 9 -13.85 -17.86 -8.82
CA PRO A 9 -13.83 -19.27 -9.19
C PRO A 9 -13.59 -20.28 -8.06
N HIS A 10 -13.22 -19.86 -6.85
CA HIS A 10 -12.87 -20.76 -5.73
C HIS A 10 -13.09 -20.18 -4.31
N GLY A 11 -14.08 -19.30 -4.09
CA GLY A 11 -14.36 -18.76 -2.74
C GLY A 11 -15.82 -18.39 -2.53
N ASP A 12 -16.19 -18.07 -1.29
CA ASP A 12 -17.50 -17.50 -0.96
C ASP A 12 -17.71 -16.20 -1.74
N PRO A 13 -18.95 -15.93 -2.19
CA PRO A 13 -19.23 -14.71 -2.94
C PRO A 13 -18.85 -13.47 -2.11
N ILE A 14 -18.06 -12.56 -2.70
CA ILE A 14 -17.80 -11.26 -2.10
C ILE A 14 -19.01 -10.39 -2.43
N ASP A 15 -20.03 -10.53 -1.63
CA ASP A 15 -21.25 -9.71 -1.69
C ASP A 15 -21.43 -8.92 -0.38
N LEU A 16 -22.36 -7.99 -0.40
CA LEU A 16 -22.63 -7.15 0.75
C LEU A 16 -23.23 -7.96 1.92
N ALA A 17 -24.06 -8.97 1.63
CA ALA A 17 -24.72 -9.79 2.64
C ALA A 17 -23.72 -10.59 3.48
N SER A 18 -22.64 -11.10 2.87
CA SER A 18 -21.54 -11.77 3.57
C SER A 18 -20.76 -10.84 4.48
N GLY A 19 -20.95 -9.52 4.36
CA GLY A 19 -20.38 -8.49 5.24
C GLY A 19 -21.02 -8.44 6.63
N ARG A 20 -22.18 -9.04 6.84
CA ARG A 20 -22.92 -8.97 8.11
C ARG A 20 -22.10 -9.42 9.32
N LEU A 21 -21.37 -10.51 9.19
CA LEU A 21 -20.51 -11.02 10.26
C LEU A 21 -19.50 -9.98 10.76
N TYR A 22 -18.96 -9.17 9.85
CA TYR A 22 -17.98 -8.14 10.19
C TYR A 22 -18.64 -6.88 10.76
N ALA A 23 -19.85 -6.55 10.32
CA ALA A 23 -20.62 -5.42 10.82
C ALA A 23 -21.11 -5.70 12.25
N ASP A 24 -21.68 -6.89 12.50
CA ASP A 24 -22.19 -7.33 13.81
C ASP A 24 -21.09 -7.33 14.92
N ALA A 25 -19.82 -7.32 14.54
CA ALA A 25 -18.71 -7.20 15.50
C ALA A 25 -18.52 -5.77 16.03
N CYS A 26 -19.18 -4.76 15.44
CA CYS A 26 -19.03 -3.38 15.83
C CYS A 26 -19.95 -3.02 17.02
N THR A 27 -19.37 -2.54 18.13
CA THR A 27 -20.12 -2.04 19.30
C THR A 27 -20.51 -0.57 19.21
N HIS A 28 -20.22 0.08 18.08
CA HIS A 28 -20.48 1.51 17.82
C HIS A 28 -19.87 2.48 18.86
N CYS A 29 -18.82 2.11 19.57
CA CYS A 29 -18.18 2.90 20.62
C CYS A 29 -17.56 4.23 20.16
N GLY A 30 -17.22 4.36 18.86
CA GLY A 30 -16.71 5.60 18.27
C GLY A 30 -15.20 5.84 18.41
N LEU A 31 -14.42 4.95 19.03
CA LEU A 31 -12.96 5.12 19.19
C LEU A 31 -12.19 5.21 17.86
N CYS A 32 -12.79 4.75 16.77
CA CYS A 32 -12.23 4.84 15.41
C CYS A 32 -12.39 6.23 14.75
N LEU A 33 -13.18 7.15 15.33
CA LEU A 33 -13.52 8.43 14.70
C LEU A 33 -12.29 9.33 14.56
N GLU A 34 -11.55 9.50 15.66
CA GLU A 34 -10.35 10.37 15.70
C GLU A 34 -9.24 9.89 14.78
N SER A 35 -9.16 8.58 14.54
CA SER A 35 -8.18 7.99 13.62
C SER A 35 -8.57 8.12 12.14
N CYS A 36 -9.83 8.51 11.85
CA CYS A 36 -10.34 8.56 10.48
C CYS A 36 -10.03 9.89 9.78
N PRO A 37 -9.23 9.90 8.70
CA PRO A 37 -8.87 11.12 7.99
C PRO A 37 -10.07 11.87 7.42
N THR A 38 -11.10 11.16 6.92
CA THR A 38 -12.30 11.80 6.36
C THR A 38 -13.19 12.40 7.44
N TYR A 39 -13.31 11.75 8.59
CA TYR A 39 -14.00 12.33 9.72
C TYR A 39 -13.28 13.57 10.27
N THR A 40 -11.94 13.52 10.37
CA THR A 40 -11.13 14.68 10.82
C THR A 40 -11.21 15.86 9.84
N LEU A 41 -11.42 15.60 8.54
CA LEU A 41 -11.59 16.67 7.55
C LEU A 41 -12.96 17.34 7.61
N TRP A 42 -14.03 16.54 7.74
CA TRP A 42 -15.40 17.03 7.51
C TRP A 42 -16.28 17.06 8.76
N GLY A 43 -15.90 16.34 9.83
CA GLY A 43 -16.67 16.24 11.06
C GLY A 43 -18.04 15.56 10.90
N GLN A 44 -18.26 14.84 9.79
CA GLN A 44 -19.54 14.23 9.46
C GLN A 44 -19.54 12.73 9.79
N GLU A 45 -20.51 12.31 10.59
CA GLU A 45 -20.63 10.91 11.01
C GLU A 45 -20.73 9.92 9.83
N PRO A 46 -21.50 10.17 8.75
CA PRO A 46 -21.55 9.27 7.59
C PRO A 46 -20.21 9.04 6.91
N ASP A 47 -19.24 9.93 7.06
CA ASP A 47 -17.88 9.81 6.54
C ASP A 47 -16.90 9.21 7.53
N SER A 48 -17.38 8.74 8.69
CA SER A 48 -16.61 8.00 9.68
C SER A 48 -16.63 6.48 9.43
N PRO A 49 -15.73 5.71 10.03
CA PRO A 49 -15.79 4.25 9.94
C PRO A 49 -17.10 3.70 10.53
N ARG A 50 -17.51 4.20 11.70
CA ARG A 50 -18.77 3.82 12.36
C ARG A 50 -19.98 4.16 11.50
N GLY A 51 -20.05 5.38 10.99
CA GLY A 51 -21.17 5.80 10.13
C GLY A 51 -21.25 4.99 8.84
N ARG A 52 -20.13 4.60 8.25
CA ARG A 52 -20.11 3.69 7.09
C ARG A 52 -20.57 2.28 7.44
N ILE A 53 -20.24 1.76 8.63
CA ILE A 53 -20.76 0.47 9.11
C ILE A 53 -22.28 0.52 9.21
N VAL A 54 -22.86 1.55 9.83
CA VAL A 54 -24.33 1.73 9.92
C VAL A 54 -24.98 1.72 8.54
N GLN A 55 -24.43 2.45 7.58
CA GLN A 55 -24.96 2.45 6.20
C GLN A 55 -24.88 1.09 5.52
N ILE A 56 -23.83 0.31 5.80
CA ILE A 56 -23.68 -1.05 5.29
C ILE A 56 -24.69 -1.99 5.95
N GLU A 57 -24.91 -1.87 7.26
CA GLU A 57 -25.92 -2.64 7.99
C GLU A 57 -27.33 -2.39 7.44
N ASP A 58 -27.67 -1.11 7.23
CA ASP A 58 -28.96 -0.71 6.63
C ASP A 58 -29.12 -1.27 5.21
N ALA A 59 -28.08 -1.21 4.40
CA ALA A 59 -28.09 -1.78 3.05
C ALA A 59 -28.28 -3.30 3.09
N ILE A 60 -27.63 -4.03 4.00
CA ILE A 60 -27.80 -5.45 4.20
C ILE A 60 -29.25 -5.77 4.64
N ALA A 61 -29.78 -5.02 5.58
CA ALA A 61 -31.15 -5.22 6.10
C ALA A 61 -32.23 -4.98 5.03
N THR A 62 -31.97 -4.09 4.07
CA THR A 62 -32.87 -3.76 2.96
C THR A 62 -32.65 -4.61 1.70
N GLY A 63 -31.94 -5.74 1.82
CA GLY A 63 -31.72 -6.68 0.70
C GLY A 63 -30.56 -6.33 -0.22
N GLY A 64 -29.57 -5.57 0.27
CA GLY A 64 -28.33 -5.27 -0.45
C GLY A 64 -28.43 -4.07 -1.41
N SER A 65 -29.46 -3.25 -1.31
CA SER A 65 -29.62 -2.04 -2.13
C SER A 65 -28.66 -0.94 -1.63
N VAL A 66 -27.82 -0.42 -2.52
CA VAL A 66 -26.88 0.66 -2.23
C VAL A 66 -27.46 1.99 -2.67
N SER A 67 -27.72 2.89 -1.72
CA SER A 67 -28.23 4.23 -2.04
C SER A 67 -27.16 5.14 -2.64
N ALA A 68 -27.56 6.20 -3.36
CA ALA A 68 -26.62 7.19 -3.89
C ALA A 68 -25.81 7.89 -2.77
N GLU A 69 -26.43 8.09 -1.61
CA GLU A 69 -25.79 8.65 -0.43
C GLU A 69 -24.69 7.71 0.10
N MET A 70 -25.01 6.43 0.29
CA MET A 70 -24.03 5.43 0.68
C MET A 70 -22.86 5.35 -0.32
N VAL A 71 -23.12 5.40 -1.64
CA VAL A 71 -22.07 5.45 -2.67
C VAL A 71 -21.09 6.57 -2.41
N SER A 72 -21.59 7.79 -2.10
CA SER A 72 -20.75 8.95 -1.83
C SER A 72 -19.82 8.71 -0.64
N HIS A 73 -20.35 8.19 0.46
CA HIS A 73 -19.59 7.96 1.70
C HIS A 73 -18.62 6.76 1.59
N ILE A 74 -18.97 5.71 0.85
CA ILE A 74 -18.06 4.60 0.57
C ILE A 74 -16.91 5.03 -0.33
N ASP A 75 -17.19 5.87 -1.35
CA ASP A 75 -16.15 6.42 -2.25
C ASP A 75 -15.22 7.41 -1.56
N SER A 76 -15.71 8.12 -0.55
CA SER A 76 -14.91 9.05 0.25
C SER A 76 -13.94 8.35 1.21
N CYS A 77 -14.10 7.06 1.48
CA CYS A 77 -13.18 6.29 2.31
C CYS A 77 -11.82 6.11 1.62
N LEU A 78 -10.72 6.44 2.29
CA LEU A 78 -9.36 6.21 1.78
C LEU A 78 -8.97 4.73 1.76
N GLY A 79 -9.56 3.90 2.62
CA GLY A 79 -9.06 2.53 2.84
C GLY A 79 -7.69 2.50 3.52
N CYS A 80 -7.37 3.49 4.34
CA CYS A 80 -6.07 3.62 5.02
C CYS A 80 -5.90 2.66 6.21
N MET A 81 -6.97 2.03 6.68
CA MET A 81 -7.02 1.04 7.78
C MET A 81 -6.64 1.58 9.17
N ALA A 82 -6.50 2.90 9.36
CA ALA A 82 -6.22 3.48 10.67
C ALA A 82 -7.31 3.14 11.72
N CYS A 83 -8.57 3.03 11.27
CA CYS A 83 -9.70 2.63 12.09
C CYS A 83 -9.61 1.16 12.58
N VAL A 84 -8.96 0.28 11.82
CA VAL A 84 -8.73 -1.12 12.22
C VAL A 84 -7.77 -1.16 13.42
N SER A 85 -6.65 -0.44 13.32
CA SER A 85 -5.67 -0.38 14.41
C SER A 85 -6.20 0.31 15.67
N ALA A 86 -7.19 1.21 15.53
CA ALA A 86 -7.81 1.91 16.65
C ALA A 86 -9.00 1.15 17.28
N CYS A 87 -9.42 0.03 16.70
CA CYS A 87 -10.60 -0.69 17.13
C CYS A 87 -10.28 -1.69 18.25
N PRO A 88 -10.84 -1.53 19.47
CA PRO A 88 -10.62 -2.49 20.56
C PRO A 88 -11.30 -3.85 20.32
N GLU A 89 -12.37 -3.86 19.50
CA GLU A 89 -13.11 -5.08 19.15
C GLU A 89 -12.53 -5.80 17.92
N ASN A 90 -11.43 -5.26 17.36
CA ASN A 90 -10.78 -5.82 16.17
C ASN A 90 -11.72 -6.03 14.99
N VAL A 91 -12.67 -5.11 14.74
CA VAL A 91 -13.57 -5.16 13.59
C VAL A 91 -12.75 -5.22 12.30
N GLU A 92 -12.94 -6.24 11.49
CA GLU A 92 -12.29 -6.41 10.19
C GLU A 92 -12.91 -5.44 9.15
N TYR A 93 -12.77 -4.14 9.40
CA TYR A 93 -13.33 -3.08 8.56
C TYR A 93 -12.81 -3.13 7.11
N ASP A 94 -11.60 -3.63 6.90
CA ASP A 94 -11.00 -3.86 5.57
C ASP A 94 -11.79 -4.85 4.72
N GLU A 95 -12.36 -5.89 5.34
CA GLU A 95 -13.24 -6.85 4.68
C GLU A 95 -14.62 -6.23 4.39
N LEU A 96 -15.12 -5.42 5.32
CA LEU A 96 -16.41 -4.77 5.19
C LEU A 96 -16.40 -3.71 4.07
N ILE A 97 -15.41 -2.83 4.07
CA ILE A 97 -15.30 -1.77 3.04
C ILE A 97 -15.02 -2.35 1.64
N LEU A 98 -14.31 -3.47 1.53
CA LEU A 98 -14.12 -4.17 0.26
C LEU A 98 -15.46 -4.64 -0.31
N ARG A 99 -16.30 -5.29 0.50
CA ARG A 99 -17.64 -5.78 0.09
C ARG A 99 -18.55 -4.63 -0.31
N ALA A 100 -18.54 -3.55 0.45
CA ALA A 100 -19.28 -2.34 0.12
C ALA A 100 -18.84 -1.76 -1.23
N ARG A 101 -17.55 -1.69 -1.52
CA ARG A 101 -17.02 -1.21 -2.80
C ARG A 101 -17.36 -2.13 -3.97
N VAL A 102 -17.36 -3.44 -3.76
CA VAL A 102 -17.81 -4.41 -4.78
C VAL A 102 -19.29 -4.18 -5.09
N ALA A 103 -20.16 -4.02 -4.08
CA ALA A 103 -21.58 -3.75 -4.25
C ALA A 103 -21.84 -2.40 -4.95
N VAL A 104 -21.16 -1.33 -4.52
CA VAL A 104 -21.21 0.00 -5.16
C VAL A 104 -20.82 -0.11 -6.65
N ARG A 105 -19.77 -0.86 -6.95
CA ARG A 105 -19.32 -1.05 -8.34
C ARG A 105 -20.33 -1.81 -9.18
N ALA A 106 -20.93 -2.86 -8.63
CA ALA A 106 -21.92 -3.69 -9.32
C ALA A 106 -23.20 -2.91 -9.68
N GLN A 107 -23.64 -1.99 -8.79
CA GLN A 107 -24.84 -1.17 -9.00
C GLN A 107 -24.63 0.05 -9.90
N ARG A 108 -23.38 0.47 -10.12
CA ARG A 108 -23.13 1.60 -11.03
C ARG A 108 -23.58 1.23 -12.43
N GLU A 109 -24.67 1.88 -12.89
CA GLU A 109 -25.05 1.87 -14.30
C GLU A 109 -23.94 2.49 -15.14
N LEU A 110 -23.18 1.65 -15.82
CA LEU A 110 -22.16 2.11 -16.73
C LEU A 110 -22.84 2.52 -18.03
N THR A 111 -22.83 3.81 -18.34
CA THR A 111 -23.15 4.29 -19.69
C THR A 111 -22.21 3.60 -20.68
N VAL A 112 -22.66 3.44 -21.95
CA VAL A 112 -21.84 2.84 -23.01
C VAL A 112 -20.48 3.58 -23.12
N ALA A 113 -20.48 4.91 -23.00
CA ALA A 113 -19.27 5.71 -22.98
C ALA A 113 -18.35 5.39 -21.79
N GLN A 114 -18.91 5.12 -20.61
CA GLN A 114 -18.15 4.72 -19.43
C GLN A 114 -17.58 3.29 -19.54
N ARG A 115 -18.34 2.37 -20.15
CA ARG A 115 -17.85 1.00 -20.46
C ARG A 115 -16.70 1.03 -21.46
N VAL A 116 -16.84 1.77 -22.58
CA VAL A 116 -15.80 1.94 -23.58
C VAL A 116 -14.60 2.68 -22.98
N GLY A 117 -14.82 3.74 -22.20
CA GLY A 117 -13.76 4.49 -21.53
C GLY A 117 -13.00 3.67 -20.50
N ARG A 118 -13.65 2.71 -19.78
CA ARG A 118 -12.98 1.77 -18.85
C ARG A 118 -12.19 0.70 -19.60
N GLY A 119 -12.75 0.12 -20.65
CA GLY A 119 -12.04 -0.84 -21.50
C GLY A 119 -10.78 -0.21 -22.13
N LEU A 120 -10.89 1.01 -22.65
CA LEU A 120 -9.76 1.79 -23.14
C LEU A 120 -8.77 2.17 -22.02
N ARG A 121 -9.25 2.55 -20.83
CA ARG A 121 -8.40 2.89 -19.68
C ARG A 121 -7.71 1.67 -19.08
N SER A 122 -8.35 0.51 -19.04
CA SER A 122 -7.70 -0.73 -18.62
C SER A 122 -6.65 -1.17 -19.64
N GLN A 123 -6.94 -1.07 -20.92
CA GLN A 123 -5.98 -1.36 -22.00
C GLN A 123 -4.87 -0.31 -22.10
N THR A 124 -5.17 0.99 -21.91
CA THR A 124 -4.15 2.04 -21.89
C THR A 124 -3.35 2.02 -20.60
N ARG A 125 -3.92 1.65 -19.46
CA ARG A 125 -3.16 1.38 -18.22
C ARG A 125 -2.25 0.16 -18.40
N ALA A 126 -2.76 -0.94 -18.97
CA ALA A 126 -1.93 -2.10 -19.28
C ALA A 126 -0.86 -1.76 -20.32
N ARG A 127 -1.19 -0.99 -21.36
CA ARG A 127 -0.23 -0.57 -22.40
C ARG A 127 0.72 0.54 -21.95
N SER A 128 0.24 1.58 -21.28
CA SER A 128 1.11 2.64 -20.74
C SER A 128 1.93 2.16 -19.54
N GLY A 129 1.39 1.27 -18.73
CA GLY A 129 2.13 0.54 -17.71
C GLY A 129 3.21 -0.35 -18.34
N ARG A 130 2.91 -1.09 -19.42
CA ARG A 130 3.88 -1.90 -20.15
C ARG A 130 4.96 -1.06 -20.81
N VAL A 131 4.61 0.01 -21.48
CA VAL A 131 5.58 0.91 -22.16
C VAL A 131 6.41 1.67 -21.12
N ARG A 132 5.81 2.22 -20.07
CA ARG A 132 6.54 2.86 -18.96
C ARG A 132 7.37 1.84 -18.18
N ALA A 133 6.84 0.65 -17.93
CA ALA A 133 7.55 -0.43 -17.26
C ALA A 133 8.74 -0.92 -18.08
N LEU A 134 8.60 -1.05 -19.39
CA LEU A 134 9.71 -1.37 -20.30
C LEU A 134 10.77 -0.25 -20.36
N LEU A 135 10.35 1.00 -20.28
CA LEU A 135 11.27 2.16 -20.22
C LEU A 135 11.90 2.32 -18.83
N GLY A 136 11.14 2.11 -17.75
CA GLY A 136 11.62 2.24 -16.37
C GLY A 136 12.47 1.07 -15.86
N THR A 137 12.35 -0.11 -16.45
CA THR A 137 13.18 -1.29 -16.07
C THR A 137 14.49 -1.40 -16.86
N ARG A 138 14.75 -0.49 -17.83
CA ARG A 138 16.07 -0.43 -18.45
C ARG A 138 17.09 -0.03 -17.38
N GLY A 139 17.74 -1.03 -16.81
CA GLY A 139 18.78 -0.84 -15.80
C GLY A 139 18.52 -1.45 -14.40
N VAL A 140 17.28 -1.88 -14.09
CA VAL A 140 17.05 -2.64 -12.82
C VAL A 140 17.39 -4.11 -13.06
N PRO A 141 18.44 -4.65 -12.42
CA PRO A 141 18.76 -6.08 -12.51
C PRO A 141 17.62 -6.93 -11.95
N ARG A 142 17.45 -8.12 -12.49
CA ARG A 142 16.48 -9.09 -11.98
C ARG A 142 17.10 -10.13 -11.05
N PHE A 143 18.40 -10.03 -10.88
CA PHE A 143 19.18 -10.90 -10.02
C PHE A 143 20.28 -10.09 -9.34
N ALA A 144 20.48 -10.36 -8.06
CA ALA A 144 21.63 -9.89 -7.32
C ALA A 144 22.16 -11.07 -6.47
N ALA A 145 23.44 -11.38 -6.62
CA ALA A 145 24.09 -12.37 -5.79
C ALA A 145 24.31 -11.84 -4.38
N ALA A 146 24.22 -12.71 -3.39
CA ALA A 146 24.59 -12.38 -2.02
C ALA A 146 26.05 -11.96 -1.93
N GLN A 147 26.33 -10.90 -1.15
CA GLN A 147 27.70 -10.52 -0.82
C GLN A 147 28.12 -11.24 0.48
N GLY A 148 29.22 -11.94 0.44
CA GLY A 148 29.71 -12.75 1.57
C GLY A 148 28.91 -14.04 1.78
N ALA A 149 28.75 -14.47 3.02
CA ALA A 149 28.01 -15.69 3.36
C ALA A 149 26.52 -15.51 3.10
N THR A 150 25.93 -16.40 2.30
CA THR A 150 24.51 -16.36 1.97
C THR A 150 23.64 -16.53 3.22
N ARG A 151 22.68 -15.62 3.41
CA ARG A 151 21.70 -15.65 4.49
C ARG A 151 20.42 -16.37 4.06
N GLY A 152 20.04 -16.20 2.81
CA GLY A 152 18.84 -16.79 2.22
C GLY A 152 18.63 -16.32 0.79
N ARG A 153 17.56 -16.81 0.17
CA ARG A 153 17.13 -16.44 -1.19
C ARG A 153 15.76 -15.79 -1.15
N VAL A 154 15.63 -14.59 -1.70
CA VAL A 154 14.38 -13.84 -1.68
C VAL A 154 13.89 -13.49 -3.08
N GLY A 155 12.57 -13.54 -3.26
CA GLY A 155 11.90 -13.08 -4.46
C GLY A 155 11.47 -11.62 -4.31
N LEU A 156 11.91 -10.70 -5.18
CA LEU A 156 11.56 -9.28 -5.10
C LEU A 156 10.44 -8.92 -6.07
N LEU A 157 9.34 -8.33 -5.56
CA LEU A 157 8.32 -7.72 -6.39
C LEU A 157 8.78 -6.34 -6.90
N LEU A 158 8.91 -6.18 -8.21
CA LEU A 158 9.22 -4.86 -8.80
C LEU A 158 7.96 -3.97 -8.93
N GLY A 159 6.76 -4.56 -8.99
CA GLY A 159 5.49 -3.83 -9.10
C GLY A 159 5.34 -3.04 -10.40
N CYS A 160 4.20 -2.35 -10.54
CA CYS A 160 3.87 -1.60 -11.76
C CYS A 160 4.31 -0.12 -11.68
N THR A 161 3.79 0.62 -10.67
CA THR A 161 4.05 2.06 -10.52
C THR A 161 5.46 2.33 -10.02
N GLN A 162 5.91 1.60 -9.00
CA GLN A 162 7.23 1.79 -8.40
C GLN A 162 8.33 1.55 -9.42
N ARG A 163 8.24 0.47 -10.21
CA ARG A 163 9.18 0.18 -11.30
C ARG A 163 9.25 1.29 -12.34
N ALA A 164 8.10 1.90 -12.67
CA ALA A 164 8.02 2.91 -13.73
C ALA A 164 8.44 4.32 -13.25
N ALA A 165 8.12 4.68 -12.02
CA ALA A 165 8.29 6.03 -11.49
C ALA A 165 9.46 6.18 -10.50
N TYR A 166 9.84 5.09 -9.83
CA TYR A 166 10.82 5.09 -8.75
C TYR A 166 11.83 3.92 -8.86
N PRO A 167 12.51 3.75 -10.02
CA PRO A 167 13.45 2.64 -10.21
C PRO A 167 14.61 2.65 -9.21
N GLY A 168 14.97 3.82 -8.66
CA GLY A 168 15.98 3.98 -7.62
C GLY A 168 15.71 3.16 -6.37
N ILE A 169 14.42 3.02 -5.99
CA ILE A 169 14.04 2.21 -4.82
C ILE A 169 14.42 0.74 -5.04
N HIS A 170 14.19 0.21 -6.24
CA HIS A 170 14.57 -1.18 -6.56
C HIS A 170 16.08 -1.38 -6.58
N MET A 171 16.84 -0.41 -7.12
CA MET A 171 18.30 -0.46 -7.10
C MET A 171 18.81 -0.48 -5.67
N ALA A 172 18.28 0.39 -4.81
CA ALA A 172 18.62 0.44 -3.40
C ALA A 172 18.23 -0.86 -2.67
N THR A 173 17.03 -1.39 -2.93
CA THR A 173 16.55 -2.65 -2.34
C THR A 173 17.45 -3.82 -2.71
N LEU A 174 17.80 -3.97 -4.00
CA LEU A 174 18.72 -4.99 -4.48
C LEU A 174 20.11 -4.87 -3.83
N GLY A 175 20.63 -3.63 -3.78
CA GLY A 175 21.96 -3.36 -3.20
C GLY A 175 22.01 -3.70 -1.72
N VAL A 176 21.02 -3.23 -0.94
CA VAL A 176 20.96 -3.50 0.51
C VAL A 176 20.79 -4.99 0.79
N LEU A 177 19.83 -5.65 0.13
CA LEU A 177 19.61 -7.09 0.33
C LEU A 177 20.85 -7.92 -0.02
N ALA A 178 21.52 -7.61 -1.14
CA ALA A 178 22.76 -8.27 -1.51
C ALA A 178 23.88 -8.05 -0.49
N ALA A 179 24.05 -6.81 -0.01
CA ALA A 179 25.05 -6.46 1.01
C ALA A 179 24.74 -7.14 2.37
N GLU A 180 23.47 -7.36 2.68
CA GLU A 180 23.01 -8.11 3.85
C GLU A 180 23.13 -9.64 3.70
N GLY A 181 23.57 -10.13 2.53
CA GLY A 181 23.82 -11.55 2.27
C GLY A 181 22.63 -12.31 1.69
N TYR A 182 21.64 -11.62 1.12
CA TYR A 182 20.54 -12.28 0.41
C TYR A 182 20.83 -12.42 -1.09
N GLU A 183 20.57 -13.60 -1.65
CA GLU A 183 20.40 -13.77 -3.08
C GLU A 183 19.01 -13.25 -3.46
N VAL A 184 18.93 -12.32 -4.40
CA VAL A 184 17.69 -11.70 -4.82
C VAL A 184 17.33 -12.08 -6.24
N ILE A 185 16.09 -12.53 -6.46
CA ILE A 185 15.56 -12.82 -7.78
C ILE A 185 14.22 -12.07 -7.98
N ALA A 186 14.11 -11.35 -9.08
CA ALA A 186 12.86 -10.67 -9.45
C ALA A 186 12.22 -11.38 -10.65
N PRO A 187 10.99 -11.92 -10.54
CA PRO A 187 10.30 -12.55 -11.67
C PRO A 187 10.08 -11.55 -12.82
N THR A 188 10.00 -12.07 -14.04
CA THR A 188 9.74 -11.27 -15.24
C THR A 188 8.32 -10.68 -15.23
N LEU A 189 7.38 -11.41 -14.70
CA LEU A 189 6.00 -11.08 -14.38
C LEU A 189 5.79 -11.41 -12.90
N PRO A 190 4.82 -10.86 -12.20
CA PRO A 190 3.74 -10.02 -12.69
C PRO A 190 4.13 -8.55 -12.77
N GLU A 191 3.35 -7.80 -13.53
CA GLU A 191 3.53 -6.35 -13.60
C GLU A 191 2.80 -5.60 -12.49
N CYS A 192 1.79 -6.22 -11.81
CA CYS A 192 0.94 -5.57 -10.83
C CYS A 192 0.38 -6.56 -9.80
N CYS A 193 0.42 -6.18 -8.53
CA CYS A 193 -0.14 -6.96 -7.41
C CYS A 193 -1.68 -6.90 -7.30
N GLY A 194 -2.38 -6.10 -8.11
CA GLY A 194 -3.84 -5.95 -8.03
C GLY A 194 -4.37 -5.08 -6.89
N ALA A 195 -3.52 -4.49 -6.06
CA ALA A 195 -3.94 -3.72 -4.88
C ALA A 195 -4.94 -2.60 -5.21
N VAL A 196 -4.72 -1.87 -6.33
CA VAL A 196 -5.61 -0.79 -6.76
C VAL A 196 -6.95 -1.33 -7.26
N ASP A 197 -6.94 -2.48 -7.92
CA ASP A 197 -8.19 -3.10 -8.39
C ASP A 197 -9.06 -3.53 -7.20
N PHE A 198 -8.49 -4.18 -6.19
CA PHE A 198 -9.19 -4.50 -4.95
C PHE A 198 -9.68 -3.24 -4.22
N HIS A 199 -8.85 -2.21 -4.14
CA HIS A 199 -9.23 -0.94 -3.52
C HIS A 199 -10.41 -0.28 -4.24
N ASP A 200 -10.49 -0.37 -5.56
CA ASP A 200 -11.56 0.21 -6.37
C ASP A 200 -12.80 -0.73 -6.48
N GLY A 201 -12.85 -1.84 -5.74
CA GLY A 201 -13.92 -2.84 -5.79
C GLY A 201 -13.92 -3.70 -7.06
N ASP A 202 -12.83 -3.67 -7.86
CA ASP A 202 -12.65 -4.53 -9.03
C ASP A 202 -12.04 -5.86 -8.63
N HIS A 203 -12.84 -6.64 -7.93
CA HIS A 203 -12.38 -7.88 -7.34
C HIS A 203 -11.94 -8.90 -8.40
N VAL A 204 -12.60 -8.94 -9.54
CA VAL A 204 -12.31 -9.91 -10.63
C VAL A 204 -10.90 -9.66 -11.19
N HIS A 205 -10.60 -8.45 -11.63
CA HIS A 205 -9.27 -8.13 -12.14
C HIS A 205 -8.19 -8.16 -11.03
N GLY A 206 -8.57 -7.81 -9.79
CA GLY A 206 -7.69 -7.95 -8.64
C GLY A 206 -7.27 -9.41 -8.42
N ALA A 207 -8.22 -10.34 -8.47
CA ALA A 207 -7.97 -11.77 -8.32
C ALA A 207 -7.13 -12.36 -9.46
N GLU A 208 -7.40 -11.96 -10.71
CA GLU A 208 -6.59 -12.36 -11.87
C GLU A 208 -5.11 -11.93 -11.71
N ARG A 209 -4.87 -10.70 -11.25
CA ARG A 209 -3.51 -10.19 -11.01
C ARG A 209 -2.84 -10.88 -9.84
N ALA A 210 -3.59 -11.14 -8.76
CA ALA A 210 -3.09 -11.88 -7.62
C ALA A 210 -2.66 -13.30 -8.00
N GLN A 211 -3.48 -14.00 -8.80
CA GLN A 211 -3.15 -15.33 -9.31
C GLN A 211 -1.89 -15.30 -10.20
N ALA A 212 -1.80 -14.33 -11.12
CA ALA A 212 -0.62 -14.16 -11.97
C ALA A 212 0.64 -13.86 -11.14
N THR A 213 0.50 -13.13 -10.03
CA THR A 213 1.60 -12.89 -9.08
C THR A 213 2.06 -14.18 -8.43
N ILE A 214 1.14 -14.98 -7.89
CA ILE A 214 1.43 -16.27 -7.27
C ILE A 214 2.14 -17.20 -8.27
N ASP A 215 1.66 -17.25 -9.52
CA ASP A 215 2.22 -18.11 -10.56
C ASP A 215 3.65 -17.70 -10.92
N ALA A 216 3.91 -16.41 -11.02
CA ALA A 216 5.23 -15.90 -11.38
C ALA A 216 6.29 -16.16 -10.28
N PHE A 217 5.93 -16.01 -9.01
CA PHE A 217 6.84 -16.37 -7.92
C PHE A 217 7.02 -17.88 -7.78
N ALA A 218 6.00 -18.67 -8.04
CA ALA A 218 6.13 -20.13 -8.10
C ALA A 218 7.09 -20.59 -9.23
N ALA A 219 7.09 -19.87 -10.36
CA ALA A 219 7.97 -20.20 -11.50
C ALA A 219 9.45 -19.93 -11.23
N VAL A 220 9.80 -18.96 -10.37
CA VAL A 220 11.22 -18.74 -9.98
C VAL A 220 11.68 -19.71 -8.89
N GLY A 221 10.76 -20.29 -8.14
CA GLY A 221 10.98 -21.35 -7.16
C GLY A 221 11.97 -21.06 -6.04
N GLY A 222 11.89 -21.81 -4.96
CA GLY A 222 12.95 -21.87 -3.93
C GLY A 222 13.32 -20.53 -3.31
N VAL A 223 12.34 -19.66 -2.98
CA VAL A 223 12.55 -18.43 -2.22
C VAL A 223 12.05 -18.62 -0.79
N ASP A 224 12.81 -18.12 0.18
CA ASP A 224 12.46 -18.16 1.60
C ASP A 224 11.37 -17.13 1.92
N HIS A 225 11.42 -15.96 1.23
CA HIS A 225 10.46 -14.88 1.35
C HIS A 225 10.16 -14.24 0.00
N VAL A 226 8.95 -13.68 -0.11
CA VAL A 226 8.55 -12.76 -1.19
C VAL A 226 8.61 -11.35 -0.63
N VAL A 227 9.63 -10.61 -1.03
CA VAL A 227 9.97 -9.28 -0.50
C VAL A 227 9.28 -8.18 -1.31
N VAL A 228 8.74 -7.21 -0.61
CA VAL A 228 8.06 -6.05 -1.21
C VAL A 228 8.61 -4.77 -0.60
N SER A 229 8.86 -3.74 -1.41
CA SER A 229 9.29 -2.41 -0.97
C SER A 229 8.20 -1.34 -1.17
N ALA A 230 6.94 -1.74 -1.28
CA ALA A 230 5.79 -0.85 -1.44
C ALA A 230 4.68 -1.29 -0.48
N GLY A 231 4.39 -0.46 0.53
CA GLY A 231 3.42 -0.76 1.58
C GLY A 231 2.06 -1.23 1.05
N THR A 232 1.52 -0.54 0.04
CA THR A 232 0.24 -0.89 -0.61
C THR A 232 0.27 -2.27 -1.28
N CYS A 233 1.36 -2.61 -1.98
CA CYS A 233 1.49 -3.93 -2.62
C CYS A 233 1.61 -5.04 -1.57
N GLY A 234 2.44 -4.85 -0.54
CA GLY A 234 2.63 -5.81 0.55
C GLY A 234 1.34 -6.09 1.30
N ALA A 235 0.58 -5.04 1.65
CA ALA A 235 -0.72 -5.19 2.31
C ALA A 235 -1.71 -6.04 1.50
N ALA A 236 -1.79 -5.83 0.17
CA ALA A 236 -2.64 -6.64 -0.70
C ALA A 236 -2.15 -8.08 -0.80
N MET A 237 -0.84 -8.32 -0.97
CA MET A 237 -0.27 -9.65 -1.16
C MET A 237 -0.35 -10.49 0.12
N LYS A 238 -0.17 -9.91 1.31
CA LYS A 238 -0.39 -10.57 2.61
C LYS A 238 -1.85 -11.04 2.76
N ARG A 239 -2.79 -10.42 2.05
CA ARG A 239 -4.24 -10.75 2.07
C ARG A 239 -4.70 -11.70 0.95
N TYR A 240 -3.85 -12.10 0.00
CA TYR A 240 -4.29 -12.99 -1.08
C TYR A 240 -4.93 -14.28 -0.59
N GLY A 241 -4.46 -14.82 0.54
CA GLY A 241 -5.05 -15.99 1.17
C GLY A 241 -6.54 -15.84 1.50
N ARG A 242 -6.95 -14.64 1.95
CA ARG A 242 -8.36 -14.28 2.21
C ARG A 242 -9.09 -13.93 0.91
N LEU A 243 -8.47 -13.09 0.08
CA LEU A 243 -9.07 -12.58 -1.17
C LEU A 243 -9.39 -13.67 -2.18
N LEU A 244 -8.56 -14.70 -2.30
CA LEU A 244 -8.72 -15.80 -3.24
C LEU A 244 -9.24 -17.09 -2.59
N ASN A 245 -9.22 -17.18 -1.28
CA ASN A 245 -9.65 -18.32 -0.46
C ASN A 245 -9.12 -19.69 -0.94
N THR A 246 -7.87 -19.75 -1.42
CA THR A 246 -7.22 -20.99 -1.86
C THR A 246 -6.05 -21.35 -0.95
N ALA A 247 -5.74 -22.64 -0.80
CA ALA A 247 -4.57 -23.09 -0.04
C ALA A 247 -3.27 -22.52 -0.61
N ARG A 248 -3.17 -22.42 -1.94
CA ARG A 248 -2.01 -21.88 -2.65
C ARG A 248 -1.81 -20.40 -2.35
N ALA A 249 -2.89 -19.60 -2.32
CA ALA A 249 -2.84 -18.19 -1.99
C ALA A 249 -2.47 -17.96 -0.52
N ARG A 250 -2.99 -18.81 0.40
CA ARG A 250 -2.60 -18.77 1.82
C ARG A 250 -1.11 -19.07 2.01
N ALA A 251 -0.60 -20.09 1.36
CA ALA A 251 0.82 -20.43 1.40
C ALA A 251 1.69 -19.30 0.84
N PHE A 252 1.28 -18.67 -0.27
CA PHE A 252 1.97 -17.52 -0.85
C PHE A 252 1.95 -16.31 0.10
N SER A 253 0.80 -15.96 0.66
CA SER A 253 0.68 -14.82 1.59
C SER A 253 1.59 -14.95 2.82
N ALA A 254 1.81 -16.17 3.29
CA ALA A 254 2.70 -16.47 4.42
C ALA A 254 4.19 -16.20 4.10
N LEU A 255 4.59 -16.19 2.83
CA LEU A 255 5.96 -15.86 2.40
C LEU A 255 6.17 -14.35 2.23
N VAL A 256 5.08 -13.55 2.15
CA VAL A 256 5.18 -12.12 1.86
C VAL A 256 5.65 -11.34 3.09
N ILE A 257 6.71 -10.57 2.90
CA ILE A 257 7.28 -9.71 3.94
C ILE A 257 7.69 -8.36 3.35
N ASP A 258 7.51 -7.27 4.11
CA ASP A 258 8.09 -5.99 3.72
C ASP A 258 9.62 -6.02 3.88
N VAL A 259 10.33 -5.37 2.98
CA VAL A 259 11.80 -5.36 3.00
C VAL A 259 12.35 -4.76 4.29
N GLN A 260 11.68 -3.77 4.86
CA GLN A 260 12.10 -3.12 6.10
C GLN A 260 11.86 -4.05 7.29
N GLU A 261 10.73 -4.76 7.28
CA GLU A 261 10.43 -5.81 8.26
C GLU A 261 11.51 -6.91 8.23
N LEU A 262 11.81 -7.47 7.06
CA LEU A 262 12.84 -8.50 6.89
C LEU A 262 14.21 -8.04 7.43
N LEU A 263 14.64 -6.83 7.06
CA LEU A 263 15.95 -6.29 7.45
C LEU A 263 16.03 -5.93 8.95
N SER A 264 14.92 -5.65 9.60
CA SER A 264 14.90 -5.35 11.04
C SER A 264 14.99 -6.61 11.89
N LEU A 265 14.48 -7.74 11.41
CA LEU A 265 14.49 -9.02 12.13
C LEU A 265 15.89 -9.63 12.28
N GLU A 266 16.83 -9.20 11.45
CA GLU A 266 18.14 -9.81 11.35
C GLU A 266 19.27 -8.86 11.82
N PRO A 267 20.35 -9.40 12.41
CA PRO A 267 21.53 -8.59 12.69
C PRO A 267 22.12 -8.02 11.41
N GLN A 268 22.42 -6.73 11.44
CA GLN A 268 23.04 -6.03 10.31
C GLN A 268 24.42 -6.60 9.98
N ARG A 269 24.70 -6.83 8.69
CA ARG A 269 26.00 -7.28 8.18
C ARG A 269 26.72 -6.22 7.37
N ALA A 270 25.96 -5.46 6.56
CA ALA A 270 26.53 -4.42 5.73
C ALA A 270 27.07 -3.27 6.61
N PRO A 271 28.30 -2.83 6.42
CA PRO A 271 28.81 -1.65 7.11
C PRO A 271 28.03 -0.41 6.67
N LEU A 272 27.78 0.52 7.59
CA LEU A 272 27.11 1.79 7.33
C LEU A 272 28.03 2.96 7.52
N GLY A 273 28.12 3.81 6.51
CA GLY A 273 28.79 5.10 6.57
C GLY A 273 27.85 6.20 7.09
N ALA A 274 28.44 7.30 7.56
CA ALA A 274 27.68 8.39 8.15
C ALA A 274 26.90 9.21 7.11
N LEU A 275 25.64 9.52 7.44
CA LEU A 275 24.80 10.47 6.72
C LEU A 275 24.32 11.55 7.70
N SER A 276 24.97 12.73 7.70
CA SER A 276 24.62 13.84 8.60
C SER A 276 23.36 14.56 8.14
N LEU A 277 22.19 13.93 8.32
CA LEU A 277 20.89 14.39 7.86
C LEU A 277 19.86 14.45 8.99
N ARG A 278 19.00 15.47 8.97
CA ARG A 278 17.74 15.49 9.73
C ARG A 278 16.63 15.00 8.83
N VAL A 279 15.97 13.92 9.25
CA VAL A 279 15.00 13.17 8.44
C VAL A 279 13.68 13.10 9.19
N ALA A 280 12.55 13.42 8.53
CA ALA A 280 11.23 13.09 9.04
C ALA A 280 10.76 11.76 8.41
N TYR A 281 10.23 10.86 9.24
CA TYR A 281 9.57 9.65 8.76
C TYR A 281 8.06 9.86 8.72
N HIS A 282 7.46 9.66 7.53
CA HIS A 282 6.01 9.63 7.35
C HIS A 282 5.54 8.18 7.28
N ASP A 283 4.66 7.79 8.21
CA ASP A 283 4.06 6.46 8.23
C ASP A 283 3.16 6.24 7.02
N ALA A 284 3.58 5.36 6.11
CA ALA A 284 2.71 4.92 5.04
C ALA A 284 1.59 4.05 5.62
N CYS A 285 0.35 4.50 5.50
CA CYS A 285 -0.80 3.86 6.15
C CYS A 285 -0.95 2.37 5.83
N GLN A 286 -0.68 1.96 4.59
CA GLN A 286 -0.74 0.56 4.18
C GLN A 286 0.43 -0.28 4.70
N LEU A 287 1.56 0.35 5.04
CA LEU A 287 2.65 -0.33 5.72
C LEU A 287 2.33 -0.49 7.21
N ARG A 288 1.97 0.62 7.87
CA ARG A 288 1.67 0.64 9.30
C ARG A 288 0.43 -0.17 9.66
N HIS A 289 -0.72 0.16 9.08
CA HIS A 289 -2.02 -0.43 9.45
C HIS A 289 -2.36 -1.65 8.61
N GLY A 290 -1.97 -1.69 7.33
CA GLY A 290 -2.24 -2.80 6.42
C GLY A 290 -1.31 -3.99 6.61
N GLN A 291 -0.08 -3.77 7.07
CA GLN A 291 0.91 -4.82 7.27
C GLN A 291 1.38 -4.97 8.72
N GLY A 292 1.07 -4.02 9.62
CA GLY A 292 1.56 -4.02 11.00
C GLY A 292 3.04 -3.64 11.13
N VAL A 293 3.63 -3.00 10.12
CA VAL A 293 5.05 -2.62 10.09
C VAL A 293 5.19 -1.14 10.44
N GLU A 294 5.54 -0.84 11.69
CA GLU A 294 5.65 0.51 12.24
C GLU A 294 7.07 0.84 12.69
N GLU A 295 7.69 0.02 13.55
CA GLU A 295 9.01 0.31 14.11
C GLU A 295 10.17 -0.07 13.19
N ALA A 296 10.03 -1.09 12.37
CA ALA A 296 11.11 -1.56 11.50
C ALA A 296 11.76 -0.47 10.63
N PRO A 297 11.02 0.43 9.95
CA PRO A 297 11.62 1.53 9.20
C PRO A 297 12.43 2.49 10.08
N ARG A 298 11.94 2.76 11.29
CA ARG A 298 12.58 3.65 12.27
C ARG A 298 13.88 3.05 12.79
N GLU A 299 13.87 1.76 13.12
CA GLU A 299 15.06 1.03 13.56
C GLU A 299 16.15 1.06 12.50
N LEU A 300 15.80 0.79 11.23
CA LEU A 300 16.75 0.82 10.13
C LEU A 300 17.36 2.21 9.92
N LEU A 301 16.55 3.27 10.00
CA LEU A 301 17.03 4.64 9.87
C LEU A 301 17.93 5.04 11.05
N ARG A 302 17.63 4.62 12.29
CA ARG A 302 18.46 4.89 13.48
C ARG A 302 19.81 4.16 13.45
N ARG A 303 19.94 3.07 12.69
CA ARG A 303 21.22 2.37 12.47
C ARG A 303 22.22 3.21 11.66
N ILE A 304 21.75 4.19 10.86
CA ILE A 304 22.61 5.01 10.00
C ILE A 304 23.37 6.03 10.86
N PRO A 305 24.72 6.00 10.91
CA PRO A 305 25.49 6.93 11.71
C PRO A 305 25.28 8.38 11.27
N GLY A 306 25.10 9.30 12.21
CA GLY A 306 24.91 10.73 11.97
C GLY A 306 23.50 11.13 11.52
N LEU A 307 22.61 10.19 11.19
CA LEU A 307 21.22 10.49 10.85
C LEU A 307 20.43 10.82 12.13
N ARG A 308 19.66 11.91 12.08
CA ARG A 308 18.73 12.32 13.12
C ARG A 308 17.31 12.13 12.63
N LEU A 309 16.64 11.10 13.15
CA LEU A 309 15.24 10.85 12.87
C LEU A 309 14.37 11.75 13.76
N LEU A 310 13.45 12.48 13.14
CA LEU A 310 12.43 13.30 13.81
C LEU A 310 11.06 12.70 13.52
N GLU A 311 10.29 12.51 14.58
CA GLU A 311 8.92 12.03 14.47
C GLU A 311 7.98 13.19 14.13
N LEU A 312 6.97 12.92 13.31
CA LEU A 312 5.91 13.88 13.06
C LEU A 312 4.94 13.88 14.25
N SER A 313 4.30 15.02 14.52
CA SER A 313 3.32 15.09 15.59
C SER A 313 2.12 14.18 15.29
N PRO A 314 1.46 13.61 16.32
CA PRO A 314 0.26 12.80 16.13
C PRO A 314 -0.85 13.53 15.37
N GLU A 315 -0.95 14.86 15.55
CA GLU A 315 -1.92 15.71 14.85
C GLU A 315 -1.62 15.86 13.36
N ALA A 316 -0.39 15.59 12.93
CA ALA A 316 -0.04 15.52 11.51
C ALA A 316 -0.93 14.52 10.77
N GLY A 317 -1.46 13.58 11.52
CA GLY A 317 -2.53 12.72 11.07
C GLY A 317 -2.06 11.49 10.33
N ALA A 318 -3.05 10.68 9.98
CA ALA A 318 -2.87 9.30 9.62
C ALA A 318 -2.47 9.10 8.15
N CYS A 319 -3.06 9.79 7.20
CA CYS A 319 -2.89 9.46 5.77
C CYS A 319 -2.62 10.71 4.93
N CYS A 320 -1.66 10.59 4.00
CA CYS A 320 -1.34 11.67 3.06
C CYS A 320 -2.38 11.88 1.94
N GLY A 321 -3.40 11.02 1.80
CA GLY A 321 -4.38 11.09 0.73
C GLY A 321 -3.94 10.45 -0.60
N GLY A 322 -2.75 9.83 -0.68
CA GLY A 322 -2.18 9.32 -1.93
C GLY A 322 -2.61 7.89 -2.33
N VAL A 323 -3.43 7.21 -1.54
CA VAL A 323 -3.73 5.78 -1.73
C VAL A 323 -4.58 5.49 -2.98
N GLY A 324 -4.22 4.47 -3.72
CA GLY A 324 -5.00 3.95 -4.85
C GLY A 324 -5.35 4.99 -5.91
N THR A 325 -6.64 5.15 -6.19
CA THR A 325 -7.19 6.15 -7.13
C THR A 325 -7.70 7.41 -6.44
N TYR A 326 -7.63 7.47 -5.11
CA TYR A 326 -8.26 8.50 -4.28
C TYR A 326 -7.92 9.94 -4.71
N ALA A 327 -6.65 10.24 -4.93
CA ALA A 327 -6.24 11.58 -5.38
C ALA A 327 -6.85 12.03 -6.71
N ARG A 328 -7.42 11.10 -7.51
CA ARG A 328 -8.13 11.42 -8.77
C ARG A 328 -9.63 11.50 -8.60
N THR A 329 -10.18 10.71 -7.67
CA THR A 329 -11.63 10.65 -7.42
C THR A 329 -12.07 11.67 -6.39
N GLN A 330 -11.17 12.03 -5.45
CA GLN A 330 -11.40 12.96 -4.33
C GLN A 330 -10.22 13.97 -4.25
N PRO A 331 -9.99 14.79 -5.29
CA PRO A 331 -8.78 15.62 -5.40
C PRO A 331 -8.66 16.68 -4.30
N GLU A 332 -9.79 17.27 -3.87
CA GLU A 332 -9.80 18.28 -2.82
C GLU A 332 -9.45 17.71 -1.45
N ALA A 333 -10.03 16.56 -1.10
CA ALA A 333 -9.72 15.86 0.13
C ALA A 333 -8.27 15.38 0.16
N ALA A 334 -7.80 14.80 -0.95
CA ALA A 334 -6.41 14.35 -1.09
C ALA A 334 -5.42 15.51 -0.96
N SER A 335 -5.72 16.66 -1.56
CA SER A 335 -4.90 17.88 -1.45
C SER A 335 -4.88 18.40 -0.01
N SER A 336 -6.04 18.46 0.66
CA SER A 336 -6.14 18.91 2.05
C SER A 336 -5.33 18.03 3.01
N LEU A 337 -5.44 16.71 2.86
CA LEU A 337 -4.66 15.75 3.64
C LEU A 337 -3.15 15.86 3.35
N GLY A 338 -2.77 15.94 2.07
CA GLY A 338 -1.38 16.11 1.67
C GLY A 338 -0.75 17.39 2.21
N ASN A 339 -1.47 18.50 2.13
CA ASN A 339 -1.00 19.80 2.62
C ASN A 339 -0.87 19.82 4.16
N ARG A 340 -1.77 19.17 4.90
CA ARG A 340 -1.63 19.02 6.36
C ARG A 340 -0.36 18.26 6.72
N GLN A 341 -0.07 17.15 6.03
CA GLN A 341 1.14 16.38 6.22
C GLN A 341 2.39 17.20 5.86
N ALA A 342 2.37 17.88 4.71
CA ALA A 342 3.49 18.71 4.26
C ALA A 342 3.77 19.86 5.23
N GLN A 343 2.75 20.51 5.79
CA GLN A 343 2.93 21.58 6.78
C GLN A 343 3.59 21.02 8.04
N ALA A 344 3.11 19.90 8.58
CA ALA A 344 3.72 19.27 9.75
C ALA A 344 5.20 18.89 9.51
N ILE A 345 5.53 18.44 8.30
CA ILE A 345 6.92 18.16 7.90
C ILE A 345 7.75 19.44 7.88
N ILE A 346 7.24 20.51 7.28
CA ILE A 346 7.92 21.83 7.20
C ILE A 346 8.22 22.36 8.60
N ASP A 347 7.28 22.25 9.53
CA ASP A 347 7.39 22.73 10.91
C ASP A 347 8.50 22.02 11.70
N THR A 348 8.90 20.80 11.30
CA THR A 348 10.04 20.11 11.92
C THR A 348 11.40 20.65 11.52
N GLY A 349 11.49 21.40 10.42
CA GLY A 349 12.75 21.91 9.87
C GLY A 349 13.70 20.81 9.36
N VAL A 350 13.18 19.66 8.93
CA VAL A 350 14.00 18.57 8.37
C VAL A 350 14.57 18.90 7.00
N GLN A 351 15.56 18.13 6.58
CA GLN A 351 16.22 18.25 5.29
C GLN A 351 15.70 17.26 4.26
N VAL A 352 15.18 16.11 4.75
CA VAL A 352 14.72 14.99 3.93
C VAL A 352 13.46 14.38 4.57
N VAL A 353 12.54 13.95 3.73
CA VAL A 353 11.35 13.18 4.14
C VAL A 353 11.50 11.75 3.64
N VAL A 354 11.11 10.78 4.45
CA VAL A 354 11.09 9.37 4.04
C VAL A 354 9.74 8.72 4.30
N SER A 355 9.35 7.81 3.42
CA SER A 355 8.14 7.00 3.58
C SER A 355 8.27 5.66 2.85
N GLY A 356 7.70 4.60 3.42
CA GLY A 356 7.78 3.23 2.91
C GLY A 356 6.77 2.88 1.80
N ASP A 357 6.17 3.89 1.12
CA ASP A 357 5.27 3.65 -0.02
C ASP A 357 5.38 4.75 -1.07
N HIS A 358 5.53 4.33 -2.33
CA HIS A 358 5.69 5.25 -3.47
C HIS A 358 4.51 6.19 -3.69
N ALA A 359 3.28 5.82 -3.29
CA ALA A 359 2.12 6.70 -3.37
C ALA A 359 2.26 7.88 -2.40
N CYS A 360 2.76 7.62 -1.18
CA CYS A 360 3.07 8.67 -0.22
C CYS A 360 4.22 9.56 -0.71
N LEU A 361 5.28 8.98 -1.31
CA LEU A 361 6.39 9.78 -1.88
C LEU A 361 5.87 10.79 -2.90
N GLY A 362 5.01 10.35 -3.82
CA GLY A 362 4.43 11.24 -4.85
C GLY A 362 3.54 12.32 -4.26
N GLN A 363 2.66 11.96 -3.32
CA GLN A 363 1.71 12.87 -2.69
C GLN A 363 2.43 13.93 -1.86
N LEU A 364 3.37 13.54 -1.01
CA LEU A 364 4.15 14.46 -0.17
C LEU A 364 5.03 15.38 -1.00
N SER A 365 5.73 14.85 -2.02
CA SER A 365 6.52 15.67 -2.93
C SER A 365 5.66 16.73 -3.65
N GLY A 366 4.44 16.36 -4.07
CA GLY A 366 3.49 17.30 -4.67
C GLY A 366 3.04 18.38 -3.71
N ALA A 367 2.62 18.01 -2.49
CA ALA A 367 2.14 18.93 -1.47
C ALA A 367 3.25 19.89 -0.97
N LEU A 368 4.45 19.39 -0.74
CA LEU A 368 5.60 20.24 -0.34
C LEU A 368 5.93 21.28 -1.42
N LYS A 369 5.90 20.89 -2.70
CA LYS A 369 6.08 21.83 -3.82
C LYS A 369 4.96 22.87 -3.89
N GLN A 370 3.72 22.45 -3.66
CA GLN A 370 2.55 23.34 -3.66
C GLN A 370 2.64 24.39 -2.55
N LEU A 371 3.19 24.04 -1.38
CA LEU A 371 3.42 24.96 -0.26
C LEU A 371 4.71 25.79 -0.41
N GLY A 372 5.44 25.67 -1.51
CA GLY A 372 6.67 26.43 -1.76
C GLY A 372 7.92 25.94 -0.99
N HIS A 373 7.86 24.75 -0.40
CA HIS A 373 8.93 24.12 0.35
C HIS A 373 9.36 22.77 -0.23
N PRO A 374 9.94 22.72 -1.45
CA PRO A 374 10.34 21.47 -2.06
C PRO A 374 11.48 20.81 -1.27
N LEU A 375 11.18 19.70 -0.60
CA LEU A 375 12.15 18.85 0.07
C LEU A 375 12.36 17.56 -0.71
N PRO A 376 13.54 16.93 -0.65
CA PRO A 376 13.75 15.57 -1.12
C PRO A 376 12.85 14.60 -0.35
N VAL A 377 12.17 13.70 -1.09
CA VAL A 377 11.31 12.66 -0.53
C VAL A 377 11.80 11.31 -1.02
N HIS A 378 12.26 10.46 -0.11
CA HIS A 378 12.92 9.18 -0.41
C HIS A 378 12.24 8.01 0.26
N HIS A 379 12.51 6.81 -0.24
CA HIS A 379 12.22 5.58 0.47
C HIS A 379 13.34 5.28 1.50
N PRO A 380 13.05 4.69 2.68
CA PRO A 380 14.09 4.35 3.67
C PRO A 380 15.26 3.55 3.10
N LEU A 381 14.99 2.63 2.16
CA LEU A 381 16.03 1.84 1.50
C LEU A 381 17.02 2.68 0.68
N GLU A 382 16.60 3.82 0.15
CA GLU A 382 17.50 4.72 -0.60
C GLU A 382 18.53 5.34 0.33
N LEU A 383 18.12 5.76 1.54
CA LEU A 383 19.04 6.26 2.54
C LEU A 383 19.97 5.16 3.09
N LEU A 384 19.39 3.97 3.36
CA LEU A 384 20.19 2.84 3.83
C LEU A 384 21.24 2.44 2.79
N TRP A 385 20.87 2.39 1.51
CA TRP A 385 21.80 2.10 0.43
C TRP A 385 22.88 3.17 0.28
N SER A 386 22.53 4.44 0.40
CA SER A 386 23.49 5.55 0.39
C SER A 386 24.49 5.42 1.55
N SER A 387 24.04 4.98 2.73
CA SER A 387 24.91 4.73 3.87
C SER A 387 25.85 3.54 3.64
N VAL A 388 25.37 2.43 3.04
CA VAL A 388 26.22 1.30 2.65
C VAL A 388 27.30 1.76 1.67
N GLN A 389 26.94 2.53 0.64
CA GLN A 389 27.89 3.05 -0.33
C GLN A 389 28.92 4.01 0.31
N ALA A 390 28.49 4.85 1.26
CA ALA A 390 29.41 5.74 1.96
C ALA A 390 30.47 4.98 2.78
N ALA A 391 30.11 3.86 3.40
CA ALA A 391 31.08 3.00 4.07
C ALA A 391 32.12 2.42 3.12
N GLN A 392 31.68 1.94 1.94
CA GLN A 392 32.57 1.35 0.92
C GLN A 392 33.57 2.35 0.31
N HIS A 393 33.26 3.65 0.31
CA HIS A 393 34.16 4.69 -0.20
C HIS A 393 35.09 5.26 0.88
N SER A 394 34.93 4.84 2.13
CA SER A 394 35.76 5.29 3.26
C SER A 394 36.87 4.30 3.60
N GLU A 395 36.87 3.11 2.98
CA GLU A 395 37.91 2.10 2.99
C GLU A 395 38.90 2.32 1.82
#